data_99f71ea977a47f0c419955d60b71aa81
#
_entry.id   99f71ea977a47f0c419955d60b71aa81
#
_cell.length_a   1.000
_cell.length_b   1.000
_cell.length_c   1.000
_cell.angle_alpha   90.00
_cell.angle_beta   90.00
_cell.angle_gamma   90.00
#
_symmetry.space_group_name_H-M   'P 1'
#
loop_
_entity.id
_entity.type
_entity.pdbx_description
1 polymer ?
#
loop_
_entity_poly.entity_id
_entity_poly.type
_entity_poly.pdbx_seq_one_letter_code
_entity_poly.pdbx_strand_id
1 'polypeptide(L)'
;DCPFFLLNRPVLATGIGNEFTPVSLTLKNYYLVLVKPDIMIPTAKAYSLVKPEQPKVPLSEIVKKPVEEWKNLMTNDFEKSVFSHYPEIAEIKSRLYDIGAVYASMSGSGSSVYGLFSNLPELPDDLFPGSFVWQGECRY
;
A
#
# COMPACT_ATOMS: atom_id res chain seq x y z
N ASP A 1 2.06 11.89 -10.88
CA ASP A 1 1.63 10.50 -11.17
C ASP A 1 1.45 10.21 -12.67
N CYS A 2 1.08 11.22 -13.50
CA CYS A 2 0.86 11.00 -14.95
C CYS A 2 2.04 10.30 -15.66
N PRO A 3 3.31 10.65 -15.44
CA PRO A 3 4.42 9.97 -16.11
C PRO A 3 4.52 8.48 -15.78
N PHE A 4 4.14 8.07 -14.57
CA PHE A 4 4.12 6.66 -14.16
C PHE A 4 3.15 5.84 -15.02
N PHE A 5 1.94 6.37 -15.27
CA PHE A 5 0.93 5.68 -16.06
C PHE A 5 1.33 5.52 -17.54
N LEU A 6 2.21 6.38 -18.06
CA LEU A 6 2.78 6.22 -19.39
C LEU A 6 3.81 5.08 -19.44
N LEU A 7 4.59 4.89 -18.38
CA LEU A 7 5.56 3.79 -18.26
C LEU A 7 4.90 2.45 -18.00
N ASN A 8 3.87 2.44 -17.16
CA ASN A 8 3.06 1.28 -16.77
C ASN A 8 3.91 0.02 -16.43
N ARG A 9 4.93 0.22 -15.62
CA ARG A 9 5.83 -0.84 -15.12
C ARG A 9 6.35 -0.50 -13.73
N PRO A 10 6.81 -1.48 -12.95
CA PRO A 10 7.37 -1.23 -11.63
C PRO A 10 8.57 -0.28 -11.70
N VAL A 11 8.53 0.79 -10.91
CA VAL A 11 9.59 1.80 -10.82
C VAL A 11 9.76 2.26 -9.38
N LEU A 12 10.98 2.64 -9.04
CA LEU A 12 11.26 3.45 -7.86
C LEU A 12 11.18 4.92 -8.29
N ALA A 13 10.25 5.66 -7.70
CA ALA A 13 10.11 7.09 -7.93
C ALA A 13 10.89 7.86 -6.87
N THR A 14 11.67 8.84 -7.29
CA THR A 14 12.45 9.73 -6.43
C THR A 14 12.19 11.20 -6.77
N GLY A 15 12.83 12.12 -6.04
CA GLY A 15 12.60 13.56 -6.19
C GLY A 15 11.19 13.94 -5.75
N ILE A 16 10.49 14.67 -6.61
CA ILE A 16 9.07 15.02 -6.41
C ILE A 16 8.13 14.00 -7.08
N GLY A 17 8.58 12.75 -7.27
CA GLY A 17 7.83 11.70 -7.96
C GLY A 17 7.96 11.77 -9.48
N ASN A 18 9.02 12.36 -9.99
CA ASN A 18 9.29 12.59 -11.42
C ASN A 18 10.53 11.86 -11.95
N GLU A 19 11.36 11.32 -11.07
CA GLU A 19 12.54 10.53 -11.43
C GLU A 19 12.22 9.05 -11.23
N PHE A 20 12.29 8.25 -12.30
CA PHE A 20 11.90 6.85 -12.30
C PHE A 20 13.08 5.94 -12.57
N THR A 21 13.39 5.07 -11.62
CA THR A 21 14.35 3.99 -11.79
C THR A 21 13.59 2.67 -11.92
N PRO A 22 13.73 1.93 -13.04
CA PRO A 22 13.12 0.62 -13.18
C PRO A 22 13.56 -0.34 -12.08
N VAL A 23 12.63 -1.11 -11.55
CA VAL A 23 12.92 -2.16 -10.57
C VAL A 23 12.44 -3.51 -11.09
N SER A 24 13.25 -4.54 -10.83
CA SER A 24 12.89 -5.93 -11.13
C SER A 24 11.99 -6.45 -10.01
N LEU A 25 10.72 -6.11 -10.06
CA LEU A 25 9.70 -6.58 -9.13
C LEU A 25 8.65 -7.35 -9.91
N THR A 26 8.29 -8.53 -9.42
CA THR A 26 7.11 -9.26 -9.89
C THR A 26 6.25 -9.63 -8.69
N LEU A 27 4.96 -9.36 -8.82
CA LEU A 27 3.93 -9.80 -7.88
C LEU A 27 3.09 -10.95 -8.48
N LYS A 28 3.56 -11.53 -9.57
CA LYS A 28 2.92 -12.68 -10.19
C LYS A 28 2.74 -13.81 -9.16
N ASN A 29 1.59 -14.42 -9.16
CA ASN A 29 1.12 -15.43 -8.19
C ASN A 29 0.71 -14.86 -6.81
N TYR A 30 0.69 -13.55 -6.65
CA TYR A 30 0.01 -12.93 -5.50
C TYR A 30 -1.38 -12.43 -5.91
N TYR A 31 -2.24 -12.31 -4.93
CA TYR A 31 -3.56 -11.69 -5.06
C TYR A 31 -3.55 -10.34 -4.34
N LEU A 32 -4.18 -9.36 -4.94
CA LEU A 32 -4.34 -8.02 -4.38
C LEU A 32 -5.78 -7.85 -3.89
N VAL A 33 -5.95 -7.39 -2.66
CA VAL A 33 -7.21 -6.84 -2.16
C VAL A 33 -7.01 -5.34 -1.97
N LEU A 34 -7.89 -4.54 -2.55
CA LEU A 34 -7.92 -3.09 -2.41
C LEU A 34 -9.19 -2.70 -1.67
N VAL A 35 -9.05 -1.95 -0.59
CA VAL A 35 -10.16 -1.41 0.21
C VAL A 35 -10.09 0.11 0.19
N LYS A 36 -11.14 0.76 -0.29
CA LYS A 36 -11.29 2.21 -0.29
C LYS A 36 -12.46 2.59 0.62
N PRO A 37 -12.19 3.04 1.86
CA PRO A 37 -13.26 3.53 2.74
C PRO A 37 -13.84 4.85 2.21
N ASP A 38 -15.05 5.16 2.65
CA ASP A 38 -15.69 6.46 2.36
C ASP A 38 -15.13 7.57 3.28
N ILE A 39 -13.81 7.67 3.28
CA ILE A 39 -13.03 8.69 4.02
C ILE A 39 -12.21 9.46 3.01
N MET A 40 -12.40 10.78 2.99
CA MET A 40 -11.61 11.68 2.16
C MET A 40 -10.52 12.33 3.02
N ILE A 41 -9.27 12.15 2.61
CA ILE A 41 -8.11 12.81 3.23
C ILE A 41 -7.60 13.85 2.23
N PRO A 42 -7.70 15.15 2.54
CA PRO A 42 -7.07 16.17 1.69
C PRO A 42 -5.56 15.92 1.63
N THR A 43 -5.02 15.75 0.43
CA THR A 43 -3.60 15.45 0.21
C THR A 43 -2.68 16.47 0.90
N ALA A 44 -3.01 17.76 0.79
CA ALA A 44 -2.26 18.82 1.46
C ALA A 44 -2.21 18.63 2.99
N LYS A 45 -3.31 18.17 3.61
CA LYS A 45 -3.35 17.89 5.05
C LYS A 45 -2.45 16.70 5.39
N ALA A 46 -2.49 15.62 4.61
CA ALA A 46 -1.62 14.48 4.83
C ALA A 46 -0.14 14.88 4.77
N TYR A 47 0.26 15.67 3.77
CA TYR A 47 1.62 16.17 3.63
C TYR A 47 2.04 17.10 4.78
N SER A 48 1.14 17.91 5.31
CA SER A 48 1.45 18.79 6.45
C SER A 48 1.71 18.06 7.77
N LEU A 49 1.23 16.82 7.88
CA LEU A 49 1.32 16.02 9.10
C LEU A 49 2.42 14.96 9.02
N VAL A 50 2.88 14.59 7.82
CA VAL A 50 3.90 13.58 7.65
C VAL A 50 5.26 14.08 8.14
N LYS A 51 5.98 13.20 8.82
CA LYS A 51 7.40 13.41 9.18
C LYS A 51 8.19 12.32 8.46
N PRO A 52 8.78 12.64 7.28
CA PRO A 52 9.55 11.66 6.53
C PRO A 52 10.74 11.18 7.35
N GLU A 53 10.95 9.87 7.36
CA GLU A 53 12.11 9.25 8.00
C GLU A 53 12.92 8.50 6.94
N GLN A 54 14.24 8.57 7.04
CA GLN A 54 15.08 7.76 6.16
C GLN A 54 14.94 6.28 6.55
N PRO A 55 14.58 5.39 5.62
CA PRO A 55 14.47 3.99 5.92
C PRO A 55 15.86 3.40 6.25
N LYS A 56 15.90 2.49 7.23
CA LYS A 56 17.14 1.79 7.59
C LYS A 56 17.70 0.95 6.44
N VAL A 57 16.82 0.43 5.60
CA VAL A 57 17.14 -0.31 4.39
C VAL A 57 16.53 0.44 3.21
N PRO A 58 17.30 0.75 2.16
CA PRO A 58 16.76 1.44 0.98
C PRO A 58 15.62 0.64 0.32
N LEU A 59 14.60 1.32 -0.18
CA LEU A 59 13.47 0.67 -0.87
C LEU A 59 13.94 -0.18 -2.06
N SER A 60 14.99 0.26 -2.77
CA SER A 60 15.61 -0.49 -3.86
C SER A 60 16.15 -1.88 -3.45
N GLU A 61 16.49 -2.05 -2.18
CA GLU A 61 16.92 -3.34 -1.63
C GLU A 61 15.74 -4.13 -1.07
N ILE A 62 14.74 -3.44 -0.48
CA ILE A 62 13.55 -4.10 0.07
C ILE A 62 12.75 -4.79 -1.03
N VAL A 63 12.57 -4.13 -2.19
CA VAL A 63 11.78 -4.69 -3.30
C VAL A 63 12.41 -5.94 -3.94
N LYS A 64 13.69 -6.22 -3.66
CA LYS A 64 14.36 -7.46 -4.09
C LYS A 64 14.11 -8.64 -3.16
N LYS A 65 13.58 -8.37 -1.96
CA LYS A 65 13.29 -9.39 -0.95
C LYS A 65 11.91 -10.02 -1.20
N PRO A 66 11.67 -11.24 -0.68
CA PRO A 66 10.35 -11.84 -0.66
C PRO A 66 9.31 -10.89 -0.04
N VAL A 67 8.09 -10.89 -0.59
CA VAL A 67 6.99 -10.02 -0.12
C VAL A 67 6.68 -10.24 1.36
N GLU A 68 6.87 -11.46 1.85
CA GLU A 68 6.67 -11.86 3.24
C GLU A 68 7.58 -11.11 4.23
N GLU A 69 8.73 -10.62 3.76
CA GLU A 69 9.65 -9.82 4.58
C GLU A 69 9.27 -8.33 4.62
N TRP A 70 8.44 -7.85 3.70
CA TRP A 70 8.14 -6.42 3.55
C TRP A 70 7.42 -5.84 4.77
N LYS A 71 6.62 -6.63 5.48
CA LYS A 71 5.88 -6.20 6.66
C LYS A 71 6.74 -5.48 7.70
N ASN A 72 8.00 -5.91 7.85
CA ASN A 72 8.93 -5.37 8.84
C ASN A 72 9.93 -4.36 8.28
N LEU A 73 9.97 -4.18 6.96
CA LEU A 73 10.99 -3.40 6.27
C LEU A 73 10.42 -2.21 5.50
N MET A 74 9.23 -2.36 4.93
CA MET A 74 8.60 -1.35 4.09
C MET A 74 7.43 -0.72 4.82
N THR A 75 7.53 0.57 5.08
CA THR A 75 6.50 1.36 5.76
C THR A 75 6.10 2.55 4.88
N ASN A 76 4.87 2.98 5.02
CA ASN A 76 4.39 4.22 4.43
C ASN A 76 4.40 5.31 5.52
N ASP A 77 5.22 6.34 5.36
CA ASP A 77 5.39 7.40 6.36
C ASP A 77 4.11 8.17 6.67
N PHE A 78 3.17 8.22 5.75
CA PHE A 78 1.86 8.82 6.00
C PHE A 78 1.03 8.04 7.03
N GLU A 79 1.23 6.73 7.17
CA GLU A 79 0.40 5.89 8.05
C GLU A 79 0.41 6.38 9.49
N LYS A 80 1.57 6.77 10.02
CA LYS A 80 1.69 7.19 11.41
C LYS A 80 0.77 8.37 11.75
N SER A 81 0.74 9.38 10.90
CA SER A 81 -0.11 10.55 11.10
C SER A 81 -1.56 10.32 10.69
N VAL A 82 -1.79 9.64 9.57
CA VAL A 82 -3.15 9.35 9.08
C VAL A 82 -3.88 8.43 10.04
N PHE A 83 -3.26 7.36 10.52
CA PHE A 83 -3.90 6.40 11.43
C PHE A 83 -4.24 7.01 12.79
N SER A 84 -3.46 8.01 13.25
CA SER A 84 -3.80 8.72 14.48
C SER A 84 -5.03 9.62 14.36
N HIS A 85 -5.32 10.12 13.16
CA HIS A 85 -6.50 10.97 12.88
C HIS A 85 -7.69 10.18 12.34
N TYR A 86 -7.44 9.06 11.69
CA TYR A 86 -8.43 8.20 11.04
C TYR A 86 -8.17 6.74 11.42
N PRO A 87 -8.49 6.33 12.68
CA PRO A 87 -8.20 4.98 13.18
C PRO A 87 -8.90 3.88 12.38
N GLU A 88 -10.01 4.20 11.71
CA GLU A 88 -10.76 3.29 10.85
C GLU A 88 -9.88 2.77 9.68
N ILE A 89 -8.95 3.59 9.18
CA ILE A 89 -8.03 3.19 8.12
C ILE A 89 -6.98 2.21 8.65
N ALA A 90 -6.51 2.43 9.88
CA ALA A 90 -5.61 1.47 10.55
C ALA A 90 -6.30 0.12 10.80
N GLU A 91 -7.59 0.15 11.15
CA GLU A 91 -8.39 -1.05 11.34
C GLU A 91 -8.52 -1.87 10.06
N ILE A 92 -8.73 -1.22 8.91
CA ILE A 92 -8.74 -1.90 7.59
C ILE A 92 -7.42 -2.64 7.37
N LYS A 93 -6.28 -1.99 7.62
CA LYS A 93 -4.96 -2.63 7.48
C LYS A 93 -4.82 -3.83 8.42
N SER A 94 -5.26 -3.71 9.68
CA SER A 94 -5.25 -4.81 10.64
C SER A 94 -6.09 -5.99 10.15
N ARG A 95 -7.32 -5.73 9.71
CA ARG A 95 -8.23 -6.76 9.18
C ARG A 95 -7.67 -7.48 7.96
N LEU A 96 -6.95 -6.77 7.07
CA LEU A 96 -6.27 -7.42 5.94
C LEU A 96 -5.21 -8.43 6.42
N TYR A 97 -4.45 -8.09 7.47
CA TYR A 97 -3.51 -9.05 8.08
C TYR A 97 -4.25 -10.21 8.77
N ASP A 98 -5.35 -9.95 9.47
CA ASP A 98 -6.13 -10.96 10.17
C ASP A 98 -6.69 -12.03 9.22
N ILE A 99 -7.03 -11.66 7.98
CA ILE A 99 -7.47 -12.58 6.94
C ILE A 99 -6.33 -13.17 6.10
N GLY A 100 -5.07 -12.95 6.50
CA GLY A 100 -3.91 -13.62 5.94
C GLY A 100 -3.09 -12.84 4.91
N ALA A 101 -3.20 -11.52 4.85
CA ALA A 101 -2.29 -10.73 4.03
C ALA A 101 -0.83 -10.96 4.46
N VAL A 102 0.05 -11.25 3.51
CA VAL A 102 1.50 -11.34 3.75
C VAL A 102 2.11 -9.95 3.87
N TYR A 103 1.50 -8.97 3.20
CA TYR A 103 1.84 -7.56 3.31
C TYR A 103 0.58 -6.70 3.14
N ALA A 104 0.44 -5.65 3.93
CA ALA A 104 -0.62 -4.66 3.77
C ALA A 104 -0.09 -3.26 4.04
N SER A 105 -0.56 -2.27 3.30
CA SER A 105 -0.17 -0.87 3.44
C SER A 105 -1.25 0.07 2.93
N MET A 106 -1.25 1.29 3.45
CA MET A 106 -2.00 2.38 2.85
C MET A 106 -1.34 2.81 1.54
N SER A 107 -2.11 3.16 0.54
CA SER A 107 -1.64 3.65 -0.75
C SER A 107 -1.44 5.17 -0.72
N GLY A 108 -0.21 5.62 -0.96
CA GLY A 108 0.12 7.05 -0.98
C GLY A 108 -0.30 7.77 0.30
N SER A 109 -0.98 8.90 0.18
CA SER A 109 -1.52 9.69 1.29
C SER A 109 -2.88 9.17 1.83
N GLY A 110 -3.36 8.03 1.33
CA GLY A 110 -4.63 7.41 1.71
C GLY A 110 -5.80 7.92 0.87
N SER A 111 -6.99 7.50 1.17
CA SER A 111 -7.45 6.61 2.26
C SER A 111 -7.42 5.12 1.88
N SER A 112 -7.13 4.79 0.63
CA SER A 112 -7.10 3.40 0.17
C SER A 112 -6.03 2.58 0.89
N VAL A 113 -6.37 1.35 1.25
CA VAL A 113 -5.45 0.36 1.85
C VAL A 113 -5.47 -0.88 0.96
N TYR A 114 -4.32 -1.50 0.80
CA TYR A 114 -4.22 -2.74 0.04
C TYR A 114 -3.51 -3.84 0.84
N GLY A 115 -3.83 -5.08 0.50
CA GLY A 115 -3.16 -6.26 1.01
C GLY A 115 -2.74 -7.18 -0.11
N LEU A 116 -1.57 -7.80 0.03
CA LEU A 116 -1.05 -8.85 -0.85
C LEU A 116 -1.22 -10.21 -0.16
N PHE A 117 -1.66 -11.18 -0.91
CA PHE A 117 -1.99 -12.52 -0.42
C PHE A 117 -1.33 -13.59 -1.31
N SER A 118 -0.81 -14.65 -0.71
CA SER A 118 -0.29 -15.81 -1.45
C SER A 118 -1.39 -16.68 -2.05
N ASN A 119 -2.60 -16.61 -1.51
CA ASN A 119 -3.78 -17.29 -2.02
C ASN A 119 -4.95 -16.31 -2.07
N LEU A 120 -5.93 -16.56 -2.96
CA LEU A 120 -7.13 -15.74 -3.02
C LEU A 120 -7.87 -15.79 -1.68
N PRO A 121 -8.01 -14.66 -0.96
CA PRO A 121 -8.69 -14.67 0.32
C PRO A 121 -10.21 -14.75 0.16
N GLU A 122 -10.86 -15.34 1.14
CA GLU A 122 -12.31 -15.22 1.28
C GLU A 122 -12.63 -13.87 1.95
N LEU A 123 -13.53 -13.10 1.34
CA LEU A 123 -13.95 -11.78 1.83
C LEU A 123 -15.43 -11.85 2.19
N PRO A 124 -15.77 -11.98 3.49
CA PRO A 124 -17.15 -11.81 3.93
C PRO A 124 -17.70 -10.41 3.58
N ASP A 125 -18.97 -10.33 3.21
CA ASP A 125 -19.62 -9.10 2.75
C ASP A 125 -19.56 -7.96 3.77
N ASP A 126 -19.51 -8.30 5.07
CA ASP A 126 -19.49 -7.37 6.20
C ASP A 126 -18.08 -7.06 6.72
N LEU A 127 -17.03 -7.57 6.07
CA LEU A 127 -15.65 -7.39 6.54
C LEU A 127 -15.20 -5.92 6.49
N PHE A 128 -15.60 -5.19 5.43
CA PHE A 128 -15.26 -3.78 5.23
C PHE A 128 -16.53 -2.95 4.96
N PRO A 129 -17.39 -2.76 5.96
CA PRO A 129 -18.67 -2.10 5.77
C PRO A 129 -18.48 -0.66 5.29
N GLY A 130 -19.30 -0.25 4.31
CA GLY A 130 -19.27 1.10 3.74
C GLY A 130 -18.06 1.41 2.88
N SER A 131 -17.22 0.42 2.57
CA SER A 131 -16.04 0.58 1.72
C SER A 131 -16.27 -0.01 0.33
N PHE A 132 -15.63 0.59 -0.68
CA PHE A 132 -15.42 -0.11 -1.95
C PHE A 132 -14.33 -1.16 -1.77
N VAL A 133 -14.58 -2.39 -2.21
CA VAL A 133 -13.63 -3.49 -2.12
C VAL A 133 -13.45 -4.11 -3.50
N TRP A 134 -12.21 -4.35 -3.88
CA TRP A 134 -11.85 -5.05 -5.10
C TRP A 134 -10.78 -6.09 -4.79
N GLN A 135 -10.84 -7.25 -5.45
CA GLN A 135 -9.80 -8.26 -5.38
C GLN A 135 -9.48 -8.83 -6.76
N GLY A 136 -8.25 -9.25 -6.95
CA GLY A 136 -7.81 -9.87 -8.19
C GLY A 136 -6.38 -10.38 -8.14
N GLU A 137 -6.02 -11.19 -9.12
CA GLU A 137 -4.67 -11.71 -9.30
C GLU A 137 -3.72 -10.62 -9.85
N CYS A 138 -2.53 -10.54 -9.28
CA CYS A 138 -1.46 -9.69 -9.81
C CYS A 138 -0.89 -10.32 -11.09
N ARG A 139 -0.88 -9.55 -12.18
CA ARG A 139 -0.45 -10.04 -13.50
C ARG A 139 1.00 -9.71 -13.85
N TYR A 140 1.68 -8.93 -13.00
CA TYR A 140 3.03 -8.42 -13.24
C TYR A 140 4.01 -8.86 -12.15
#